data_4046558c2d247f75ea66a79d46d3b388
#
_entry.id   4046558c2d247f75ea66a79d46d3b388
#
_cell.length_a   1.000
_cell.length_b   1.000
_cell.length_c   1.000
_cell.angle_alpha   90.00
_cell.angle_beta   90.00
_cell.angle_gamma   90.00
#
_symmetry.space_group_name_H-M   'P 1'
#
loop_
_entity.id
_entity.type
_entity.pdbx_description
1 polymer ?
#
loop_
_entity_poly.entity_id
_entity_poly.type
_entity_poly.pdbx_seq_one_letter_code
_entity_poly.pdbx_strand_id
1 'polypeptide(L)'
;MAFVDPGSLDVREPRPGWRGRFFHSAHMTFAYYDIAAGADVHEHSHPNEEVWHVVDGALEMRLGGETRIVGAGEAASCPPACGTA
;
A
#
# COMPACT_ATOMS: atom_id res chain seq x y z
N MET A 1 9.60 0.29 22.31
CA MET A 1 8.85 1.45 21.78
C MET A 1 9.79 2.26 20.92
N ALA A 2 9.35 2.69 19.75
CA ALA A 2 10.19 3.46 18.84
C ALA A 2 9.38 4.57 18.17
N PHE A 3 10.05 5.68 17.91
CA PHE A 3 9.52 6.75 17.08
C PHE A 3 10.11 6.59 15.67
N VAL A 4 9.27 6.67 14.65
CA VAL A 4 9.69 6.48 13.26
C VAL A 4 9.36 7.73 12.46
N ASP A 5 10.38 8.28 11.80
CA ASP A 5 10.22 9.35 10.83
C ASP A 5 10.38 8.71 9.44
N PRO A 6 9.32 8.64 8.63
CA PRO A 6 9.42 8.06 7.29
C PRO A 6 10.49 8.71 6.43
N GLY A 7 10.74 10.01 6.64
CA GLY A 7 11.77 10.73 5.90
C GLY A 7 13.19 10.22 6.15
N SER A 8 13.42 9.51 7.25
CA SER A 8 14.73 8.94 7.58
C SER A 8 14.93 7.52 7.08
N LEU A 9 13.89 6.90 6.52
CA LEU A 9 13.97 5.54 6.00
C LEU A 9 14.50 5.52 4.58
N ASP A 10 15.21 4.44 4.22
CA ASP A 10 15.69 4.26 2.86
C ASP A 10 14.54 4.07 1.89
N VAL A 11 14.65 4.72 0.73
CA VAL A 11 13.68 4.55 -0.36
C VAL A 11 14.03 3.33 -1.17
N ARG A 12 13.03 2.48 -1.43
CA ARG A 12 13.13 1.32 -2.30
C ARG A 12 12.09 1.44 -3.40
N GLU A 13 12.42 0.92 -4.57
CA GLU A 13 11.50 0.89 -5.69
C GLU A 13 11.33 -0.56 -6.16
N PRO A 14 10.49 -1.36 -5.46
CA PRO A 14 10.34 -2.79 -5.76
C PRO A 14 9.76 -3.05 -7.16
N ARG A 15 9.09 -2.07 -7.73
CA ARG A 15 8.61 -2.10 -9.11
C ARG A 15 8.55 -0.67 -9.65
N PRO A 16 8.62 -0.47 -10.99
CA PRO A 16 8.63 0.87 -11.58
C PRO A 16 7.46 1.74 -11.11
N GLY A 17 7.76 2.93 -10.63
CA GLY A 17 6.77 3.89 -10.18
C GLY A 17 6.29 3.70 -8.75
N TRP A 18 6.74 2.66 -8.05
CA TRP A 18 6.37 2.37 -6.67
C TRP A 18 7.57 2.63 -5.76
N ARG A 19 7.67 3.83 -5.22
CA ARG A 19 8.76 4.21 -4.32
C ARG A 19 8.26 4.09 -2.89
N GLY A 20 8.86 3.18 -2.14
CA GLY A 20 8.41 2.82 -0.81
C GLY A 20 9.47 3.00 0.27
N ARG A 21 8.99 3.28 1.47
CA ARG A 21 9.78 3.32 2.70
C ARG A 21 9.10 2.40 3.70
N PHE A 22 9.88 1.54 4.34
CA PHE A 22 9.34 0.44 5.11
C PHE A 22 9.88 0.43 6.52
N PHE A 23 9.03 0.08 7.48
CA PHE A 23 9.47 -0.31 8.81
C PHE A 23 8.58 -1.41 9.37
N HIS A 24 9.10 -2.12 10.35
CA HIS A 24 8.41 -3.25 10.98
C HIS A 24 8.18 -2.98 12.45
N SER A 25 6.99 -3.31 12.95
CA SER A 25 6.72 -3.47 14.37
C SER A 25 6.84 -4.96 14.72
N ALA A 26 6.45 -5.35 15.93
CA ALA A 26 6.53 -6.74 16.36
C ALA A 26 5.73 -7.69 15.46
N HIS A 27 4.57 -7.24 14.95
CA HIS A 27 3.65 -8.09 14.20
C HIS A 27 3.18 -7.50 12.88
N MET A 28 3.63 -6.28 12.54
CA MET A 28 3.14 -5.58 11.35
C MET A 28 4.30 -5.00 10.54
N THR A 29 4.06 -4.91 9.24
CA THR A 29 4.93 -4.16 8.34
C THR A 29 4.17 -2.95 7.84
N PHE A 30 4.81 -1.79 7.90
CA PHE A 30 4.27 -0.53 7.39
C PHE A 30 5.06 -0.11 6.16
N ALA A 31 4.34 0.32 5.14
CA ALA A 31 4.94 0.82 3.92
C ALA A 31 4.35 2.18 3.57
N TYR A 32 5.20 3.15 3.35
CA TYR A 32 4.81 4.47 2.85
C TYR A 32 5.19 4.53 1.38
N TYR A 33 4.21 4.57 0.48
CA TYR A 33 4.44 4.58 -0.95
C TYR A 33 4.15 5.93 -1.57
N ASP A 34 5.06 6.36 -2.44
CA ASP A 34 4.79 7.36 -3.46
C ASP A 34 4.65 6.60 -4.78
N ILE A 35 3.45 6.66 -5.37
CA ILE A 35 3.13 5.90 -6.57
C ILE A 35 3.02 6.88 -7.73
N ALA A 36 3.83 6.66 -8.77
CA ALA A 36 3.79 7.49 -9.96
C ALA A 36 2.48 7.30 -10.72
N ALA A 37 1.97 8.38 -11.32
CA ALA A 37 0.78 8.29 -12.16
C ALA A 37 1.00 7.27 -13.29
N GLY A 38 0.02 6.39 -13.49
CA GLY A 38 0.09 5.33 -14.49
C GLY A 38 0.83 4.07 -14.04
N ALA A 39 1.45 4.08 -12.87
CA ALA A 39 2.05 2.87 -12.31
C ALA A 39 0.95 1.91 -11.85
N ASP A 40 1.16 0.64 -12.07
CA ASP A 40 0.21 -0.39 -11.68
C ASP A 40 0.91 -1.61 -11.08
N VAL A 41 0.12 -2.55 -10.60
CA VAL A 41 0.57 -3.83 -10.09
C VAL A 41 -0.42 -4.91 -10.50
N HIS A 42 0.08 -6.08 -10.83
CA HIS A 42 -0.77 -7.23 -11.14
C HIS A 42 -1.58 -7.64 -9.92
N GLU A 43 -2.79 -8.15 -10.17
CA GLU A 43 -3.59 -8.74 -9.11
C GLU A 43 -2.82 -9.86 -8.44
N HIS A 44 -2.81 -9.85 -7.11
CA HIS A 44 -2.14 -10.85 -6.30
C HIS A 44 -2.91 -11.06 -5.01
N SER A 45 -2.61 -12.14 -4.31
CA SER A 45 -3.18 -12.40 -3.00
C SER A 45 -2.08 -12.69 -2.00
N HIS A 46 -2.33 -12.34 -0.75
CA HIS A 46 -1.43 -12.59 0.37
C HIS A 46 -2.13 -13.41 1.43
N PRO A 47 -1.40 -14.25 2.18
CA PRO A 47 -1.96 -14.91 3.35
C PRO A 47 -2.25 -13.92 4.48
N ASN A 48 -1.68 -12.72 4.45
CA ASN A 48 -1.81 -11.71 5.48
C ASN A 48 -2.93 -10.72 5.16
N GLU A 49 -3.51 -10.16 6.22
CA GLU A 49 -4.39 -9.01 6.10
C GLU A 49 -3.61 -7.79 5.59
N GLU A 50 -4.26 -6.97 4.79
CA GLU A 50 -3.66 -5.77 4.23
C GLU A 50 -4.63 -4.60 4.30
N VAL A 51 -4.12 -3.44 4.70
CA VAL A 51 -4.90 -2.19 4.74
C VAL A 51 -4.15 -1.14 3.92
N TRP A 52 -4.90 -0.48 3.04
CA TRP A 52 -4.42 0.63 2.22
C TRP A 52 -5.09 1.91 2.67
N HIS A 53 -4.31 2.91 3.02
CA HIS A 53 -4.81 4.23 3.36
C HIS A 53 -4.22 5.25 2.40
N VAL A 54 -5.06 5.94 1.65
CA VAL A 54 -4.63 6.98 0.71
C VAL A 54 -4.51 8.29 1.47
N VAL A 55 -3.30 8.83 1.52
CA VAL A 55 -3.01 10.09 2.22
C VAL A 55 -3.21 11.27 1.29
N ASP A 56 -2.79 11.13 0.03
CA ASP A 56 -2.87 12.19 -0.98
C ASP A 56 -3.13 11.57 -2.35
N GLY A 57 -3.82 12.29 -3.21
CA GLY A 57 -4.17 11.80 -4.53
C GLY A 57 -5.31 10.79 -4.52
N ALA A 58 -5.29 9.90 -5.52
CA ALA A 58 -6.31 8.86 -5.66
C ALA A 58 -5.69 7.62 -6.30
N LEU A 59 -6.22 6.47 -5.93
CA LEU A 59 -5.75 5.18 -6.41
C LEU A 59 -6.95 4.34 -6.85
N GLU A 60 -6.89 3.80 -8.06
CA GLU A 60 -7.88 2.83 -8.51
C GLU A 60 -7.50 1.45 -7.97
N MET A 61 -8.42 0.84 -7.23
CA MET A 61 -8.18 -0.45 -6.58
C MET A 61 -9.24 -1.47 -6.98
N ARG A 62 -8.79 -2.70 -7.18
CA ARG A 62 -9.66 -3.85 -7.39
C ARG A 62 -9.49 -4.81 -6.21
N LEU A 63 -10.59 -5.04 -5.51
CA LEU A 63 -10.65 -5.96 -4.37
C LEU A 63 -11.82 -6.91 -4.57
N GLY A 64 -11.54 -8.21 -4.60
CA GLY A 64 -12.58 -9.22 -4.72
C GLY A 64 -13.48 -9.05 -5.95
N GLY A 65 -12.93 -8.59 -7.07
CA GLY A 65 -13.69 -8.35 -8.29
C GLY A 65 -14.41 -7.00 -8.35
N GLU A 66 -14.36 -6.21 -7.29
CA GLU A 66 -14.91 -4.86 -7.27
C GLU A 66 -13.80 -3.84 -7.52
N THR A 67 -14.06 -2.88 -8.41
CA THR A 67 -13.11 -1.80 -8.71
C THR A 67 -13.67 -0.48 -8.21
N ARG A 68 -12.86 0.25 -7.44
CA ARG A 68 -13.20 1.58 -6.92
C ARG A 68 -12.01 2.51 -6.98
N ILE A 69 -12.31 3.81 -7.01
CA ILE A 69 -11.30 4.85 -6.80
C ILE A 69 -11.31 5.21 -5.32
N VAL A 70 -10.15 5.06 -4.69
CA VAL A 70 -9.94 5.41 -3.29
C VAL A 70 -9.20 6.74 -3.26
N GLY A 71 -9.82 7.76 -2.70
CA GLY A 71 -9.27 9.11 -2.64
C GLY A 71 -8.61 9.42 -1.30
N ALA A 72 -8.03 10.63 -1.21
CA ALA A 72 -7.33 11.09 -0.02
C ALA A 72 -8.23 10.99 1.22
N GLY A 73 -7.70 10.43 2.29
CA GLY A 73 -8.41 10.21 3.55
C GLY A 73 -9.23 8.93 3.61
N GLU A 74 -9.36 8.22 2.49
CA GLU A 74 -10.10 6.97 2.42
C GLU A 74 -9.15 5.77 2.54
N ALA A 75 -9.72 4.63 2.90
CA ALA A 75 -8.95 3.41 3.07
C ALA A 75 -9.69 2.21 2.48
N ALA A 76 -8.93 1.19 2.15
CA ALA A 76 -9.44 -0.11 1.76
C ALA A 76 -8.79 -1.19 2.62
N SER A 77 -9.55 -2.18 3.02
CA SER A 77 -8.98 -3.31 3.77
C SER A 77 -9.24 -4.60 3.04
N CYS A 78 -8.24 -5.45 3.05
CA CYS A 78 -8.27 -6.75 2.41
C CYS A 78 -8.01 -7.80 3.47
N PRO A 79 -8.99 -8.67 3.79
CA PRO A 79 -8.78 -9.73 4.76
C PRO A 79 -7.73 -10.73 4.24
N PRO A 80 -7.25 -11.65 5.11
CA PRO A 80 -6.29 -12.66 4.68
C PRO A 80 -6.75 -13.42 3.43
N ALA A 81 -5.82 -13.67 2.51
CA ALA A 81 -6.06 -14.35 1.24
C ALA A 81 -6.98 -13.61 0.25
N CYS A 82 -7.25 -12.32 0.48
CA CYS A 82 -7.97 -11.48 -0.48
C CYS A 82 -7.05 -11.13 -1.65
N GLY A 83 -7.62 -11.07 -2.86
CA GLY A 83 -6.89 -10.60 -4.04
C GLY A 83 -6.93 -9.08 -4.14
N THR A 84 -5.79 -8.45 -4.50
CA THR A 84 -5.68 -7.02 -4.73
C THR A 84 -5.03 -6.72 -6.07
N ALA A 85 -5.39 -5.59 -6.66
CA ALA A 85 -4.76 -5.10 -7.88
C ALA A 85 -4.80 -3.58 -7.97
#